data_646ccb0ff400b2456e58af98db06ebdd
#
_entry.id   646ccb0ff400b2456e58af98db06ebdd
#
_cell.length_a   1.000
_cell.length_b   1.000
_cell.length_c   1.000
_cell.angle_alpha   90.00
_cell.angle_beta   90.00
_cell.angle_gamma   90.00
#
_symmetry.space_group_name_H-M   'P 1'
#
loop_
_entity.id
_entity.type
_entity.pdbx_description
1 polymer ?
#
loop_
_entity_poly.entity_id
_entity_poly.type
_entity_poly.pdbx_seq_one_letter_code
_entity_poly.pdbx_strand_id
1 'polypeptide(L)'
;MKKYIWETPEEINLNVAKRVRNIRRRKRISQKELSERSGVSYGSIKRFESTGNMSFISLTRLAVALDAADDIRNMFTDVPYASIEEVINERG
;
A
#
# COMPACT_ATOMS: atom_id res chain seq x y z
N MET A 1 -7.30 -20.45 3.38
CA MET A 1 -8.62 -20.32 3.53
C MET A 1 -9.22 -18.95 3.44
N LYS A 2 -10.41 -18.87 3.06
CA LYS A 2 -10.96 -17.62 2.66
C LYS A 2 -11.69 -16.87 3.70
N LYS A 3 -11.06 -16.56 4.78
CA LYS A 3 -11.68 -15.81 5.82
C LYS A 3 -11.80 -14.36 5.49
N TYR A 4 -10.94 -13.91 4.62
CA TYR A 4 -10.92 -12.50 4.30
C TYR A 4 -12.17 -12.03 3.57
N ILE A 5 -13.05 -12.96 3.16
CA ILE A 5 -14.31 -12.51 2.57
C ILE A 5 -15.15 -11.74 3.56
N TRP A 6 -14.82 -11.83 4.83
CA TRP A 6 -15.52 -11.06 5.85
C TRP A 6 -14.85 -9.77 6.20
N GLU A 7 -13.70 -9.48 5.61
CA GLU A 7 -13.01 -8.24 5.90
C GLU A 7 -13.71 -7.06 5.26
N THR A 8 -13.78 -5.95 5.99
CA THR A 8 -14.25 -4.70 5.43
C THR A 8 -13.12 -4.02 4.68
N PRO A 9 -13.44 -3.10 3.76
CA PRO A 9 -12.39 -2.30 3.13
C PRO A 9 -11.49 -1.59 4.14
N GLU A 10 -12.07 -1.12 5.24
CA GLU A 10 -11.30 -0.45 6.28
C GLU A 10 -10.30 -1.39 6.93
N GLU A 11 -10.70 -2.64 7.14
CA GLU A 11 -9.79 -3.63 7.72
C GLU A 11 -8.66 -3.98 6.77
N ILE A 12 -8.96 -4.06 5.48
CA ILE A 12 -7.94 -4.31 4.46
C ILE A 12 -6.93 -3.17 4.48
N ASN A 13 -7.41 -1.94 4.51
CA ASN A 13 -6.54 -0.77 4.52
C ASN A 13 -5.68 -0.72 5.78
N LEU A 14 -6.26 -1.05 6.92
CA LEU A 14 -5.49 -1.07 8.15
C LEU A 14 -4.39 -2.12 8.11
N ASN A 15 -4.67 -3.26 7.51
CA ASN A 15 -3.66 -4.30 7.38
C ASN A 15 -2.51 -3.84 6.47
N VAL A 16 -2.83 -3.12 5.40
CA VAL A 16 -1.79 -2.54 4.55
C VAL A 16 -0.96 -1.54 5.34
N ALA A 17 -1.63 -0.69 6.13
CA ALA A 17 -0.93 0.30 6.94
C ALA A 17 0.02 -0.35 7.94
N LYS A 18 -0.39 -1.47 8.53
CA LYS A 18 0.47 -2.21 9.45
C LYS A 18 1.70 -2.76 8.75
N ARG A 19 1.56 -3.22 7.51
CA ARG A 19 2.70 -3.70 6.75
C ARG A 19 3.67 -2.57 6.43
N VAL A 20 3.16 -1.42 6.04
CA VAL A 20 3.99 -0.26 5.77
C VAL A 20 4.73 0.16 7.04
N ARG A 21 4.02 0.18 8.18
CA ARG A 21 4.63 0.50 9.47
C ARG A 21 5.75 -0.48 9.80
N ASN A 22 5.55 -1.76 9.51
CA ASN A 22 6.56 -2.78 9.79
C ASN A 22 7.80 -2.55 8.94
N ILE A 23 7.63 -2.19 7.67
CA ILE A 23 8.76 -1.88 6.80
C ILE A 23 9.53 -0.69 7.38
N ARG A 24 8.80 0.37 7.75
CA ARG A 24 9.42 1.55 8.35
C ARG A 24 10.24 1.18 9.58
N ARG A 25 9.65 0.39 10.47
CA ARG A 25 10.32 0.03 11.73
C ARG A 25 11.54 -0.86 11.51
N ARG A 26 11.47 -1.77 10.55
CA ARG A 26 12.61 -2.60 10.22
C ARG A 26 13.78 -1.78 9.69
N LYS A 27 13.48 -0.69 9.00
CA LYS A 27 14.51 0.21 8.50
C LYS A 27 14.95 1.21 9.56
N ARG A 28 14.36 1.14 10.74
CA ARG A 28 14.71 2.01 11.87
C ARG A 28 14.49 3.48 11.54
N ILE A 29 13.42 3.75 10.82
CA ILE A 29 13.05 5.11 10.44
C ILE A 29 11.88 5.52 11.31
N SER A 30 11.98 6.68 11.96
CA SER A 30 10.88 7.20 12.77
C SER A 30 9.78 7.75 11.85
N GLN A 31 8.59 7.96 12.41
CA GLN A 31 7.51 8.59 11.64
C GLN A 31 7.92 9.98 11.18
N LYS A 32 8.63 10.72 12.03
CA LYS A 32 9.10 12.05 11.66
C LYS A 32 10.08 11.99 10.52
N GLU A 33 11.02 11.06 10.59
CA GLU A 33 12.01 10.91 9.54
C GLU A 33 11.34 10.51 8.23
N LEU A 34 10.35 9.62 8.30
CA LEU A 34 9.62 9.23 7.10
C LEU A 34 8.87 10.43 6.51
N SER A 35 8.32 11.28 7.38
CA SER A 35 7.68 12.51 6.92
C SER A 35 8.66 13.38 6.14
N GLU A 36 9.87 13.55 6.65
CA GLU A 36 10.87 14.38 6.00
C GLU A 36 11.29 13.78 4.66
N ARG A 37 11.46 12.47 4.60
CA ARG A 37 11.91 11.82 3.37
C ARG A 37 10.83 11.75 2.32
N SER A 38 9.58 11.59 2.74
CA SER A 38 8.49 11.35 1.80
C SER A 38 7.76 12.61 1.38
N GLY A 39 7.85 13.66 2.18
CA GLY A 39 7.04 14.85 1.96
C GLY A 39 5.61 14.71 2.43
N VAL A 40 5.27 13.58 3.07
CA VAL A 40 3.94 13.38 3.64
C VAL A 40 3.97 13.90 5.07
N SER A 41 2.94 14.63 5.48
CA SER A 41 2.96 15.24 6.81
C SER A 41 3.00 14.19 7.91
N TYR A 42 3.63 14.57 9.02
CA TYR A 42 3.74 13.70 10.17
C TYR A 42 2.36 13.26 10.67
N GLY A 43 1.42 14.20 10.75
CA GLY A 43 0.07 13.85 11.17
C GLY A 43 -0.61 12.86 10.25
N SER A 44 -0.39 12.99 8.94
CA SER A 44 -0.94 12.04 7.98
C SER A 44 -0.36 10.64 8.17
N ILE A 45 0.94 10.55 8.44
CA ILE A 45 1.57 9.26 8.67
C ILE A 45 1.03 8.62 9.94
N LYS A 46 0.91 9.39 11.03
CA LYS A 46 0.36 8.88 12.27
C LYS A 46 -1.05 8.37 12.07
N ARG A 47 -1.88 9.14 11.39
CA ARG A 47 -3.25 8.75 11.13
C ARG A 47 -3.31 7.49 10.27
N PHE A 48 -2.49 7.43 9.22
CA PHE A 48 -2.47 6.27 8.35
C PHE A 48 -2.10 5.00 9.12
N GLU A 49 -1.06 5.06 9.93
CA GLU A 49 -0.60 3.88 10.66
C GLU A 49 -1.62 3.39 11.68
N SER A 50 -2.48 4.28 12.16
CA SER A 50 -3.48 3.89 13.16
C SER A 50 -4.85 3.58 12.54
N THR A 51 -5.16 4.09 11.36
CA THR A 51 -6.50 3.91 10.77
C THR A 51 -6.50 3.27 9.39
N GLY A 52 -5.39 3.30 8.69
CA GLY A 52 -5.35 2.86 7.31
C GLY A 52 -5.76 3.92 6.31
N ASN A 53 -6.10 5.13 6.75
CA ASN A 53 -6.61 6.16 5.86
C ASN A 53 -5.50 7.06 5.35
N MET A 54 -5.40 7.15 4.02
CA MET A 54 -4.40 8.00 3.38
C MET A 54 -4.77 8.09 1.91
N SER A 55 -4.45 9.21 1.27
CA SER A 55 -4.61 9.28 -0.18
C SER A 55 -3.63 8.33 -0.85
N PHE A 56 -4.00 7.85 -2.04
CA PHE A 56 -3.14 6.92 -2.74
C PHE A 56 -1.80 7.56 -3.10
N ILE A 57 -1.82 8.83 -3.51
CA ILE A 57 -0.55 9.49 -3.85
C ILE A 57 0.36 9.59 -2.63
N SER A 58 -0.20 9.84 -1.45
CA SER A 58 0.62 9.88 -0.24
C SER A 58 1.20 8.50 0.08
N LEU A 59 0.40 7.45 -0.10
CA LEU A 59 0.90 6.09 0.10
C LEU A 59 2.05 5.79 -0.87
N THR A 60 1.92 6.22 -2.11
CA THR A 60 2.99 6.04 -3.09
C THR A 60 4.27 6.77 -2.65
N ARG A 61 4.11 7.99 -2.10
CA ARG A 61 5.27 8.72 -1.59
C ARG A 61 5.96 7.99 -0.45
N LEU A 62 5.18 7.40 0.45
CA LEU A 62 5.75 6.57 1.52
C LEU A 62 6.52 5.39 0.95
N ALA A 63 5.93 4.72 -0.03
CA ALA A 63 6.55 3.55 -0.64
C ALA A 63 7.89 3.92 -1.28
N VAL A 64 7.93 5.04 -2.01
CA VAL A 64 9.18 5.50 -2.63
C VAL A 64 10.22 5.77 -1.54
N ALA A 65 9.82 6.46 -0.48
CA ALA A 65 10.76 6.80 0.61
C ALA A 65 11.27 5.56 1.33
N LEU A 66 10.52 4.47 1.30
CA LEU A 66 10.89 3.23 1.98
C LEU A 66 11.52 2.21 1.03
N ASP A 67 11.83 2.60 -0.21
CA ASP A 67 12.36 1.70 -1.22
C ASP A 67 11.42 0.55 -1.54
N ALA A 68 10.13 0.81 -1.45
CA ALA A 68 9.08 -0.17 -1.72
C ALA A 68 8.21 0.25 -2.89
N ALA A 69 8.74 1.06 -3.79
CA ALA A 69 7.97 1.55 -4.94
C ALA A 69 7.49 0.42 -5.83
N ASP A 70 8.22 -0.68 -5.88
CA ASP A 70 7.81 -1.80 -6.73
C ASP A 70 6.52 -2.44 -6.25
N ASP A 71 6.22 -2.37 -4.97
CA ASP A 71 4.95 -2.86 -4.47
C ASP A 71 3.79 -2.07 -5.07
N ILE A 72 3.99 -0.78 -5.26
CA ILE A 72 2.96 0.05 -5.90
C ILE A 72 2.91 -0.23 -7.41
N ARG A 73 4.08 -0.31 -8.05
CA ARG A 73 4.12 -0.56 -9.50
C ARG A 73 3.45 -1.87 -9.87
N ASN A 74 3.56 -2.87 -9.00
CA ASN A 74 3.07 -4.19 -9.28
C ASN A 74 1.65 -4.44 -8.77
N MET A 75 1.00 -3.41 -8.21
CA MET A 75 -0.36 -3.57 -7.75
C MET A 75 -1.26 -3.94 -8.91
N PHE A 76 -2.08 -4.95 -8.67
CA PHE A 76 -3.09 -5.38 -9.65
C PHE A 76 -2.53 -5.82 -10.99
N THR A 77 -1.25 -6.18 -11.03
CA THR A 77 -0.70 -6.69 -12.28
C THR A 77 -1.02 -8.16 -12.48
N ASP A 78 -1.42 -8.83 -11.40
CA ASP A 78 -1.67 -10.26 -11.44
C ASP A 78 -3.15 -10.49 -11.69
N VAL A 79 -3.56 -10.36 -12.94
CA VAL A 79 -4.96 -10.41 -13.31
C VAL A 79 -5.35 -11.82 -13.73
N PRO A 80 -6.33 -12.44 -13.06
CA PRO A 80 -6.78 -13.77 -13.47
C PRO A 80 -7.64 -13.65 -14.74
N TYR A 81 -7.32 -14.47 -15.74
CA TYR A 81 -8.08 -14.50 -16.98
C TYR A 81 -8.90 -15.79 -17.03
N ALA A 82 -10.14 -15.65 -17.48
CA ALA A 82 -11.00 -16.80 -17.62
C ALA A 82 -10.67 -17.58 -18.89
N SER A 83 -10.10 -16.92 -19.89
CA SER A 83 -9.80 -17.56 -21.15
C SER A 83 -8.72 -16.81 -21.90
N ILE A 84 -8.16 -17.47 -22.90
CA ILE A 84 -7.18 -16.82 -23.75
C ILE A 84 -7.81 -15.68 -24.53
N GLU A 85 -9.08 -15.81 -24.86
CA GLU A 85 -9.77 -14.76 -25.58
C GLU A 85 -9.84 -13.48 -24.78
N GLU A 86 -10.04 -13.59 -23.48
CA GLU A 86 -10.03 -12.41 -22.65
C GLU A 86 -8.69 -11.70 -22.68
N VAL A 87 -7.62 -12.47 -22.65
CA VAL A 87 -6.29 -11.90 -22.71
C VAL A 87 -6.09 -11.16 -24.02
N ILE A 88 -6.51 -11.75 -25.12
CA ILE A 88 -6.36 -11.14 -26.44
C ILE A 88 -7.18 -9.87 -26.53
N ASN A 89 -8.39 -9.89 -26.04
CA ASN A 89 -9.26 -8.72 -26.10
C ASN A 89 -8.71 -7.56 -25.29
N GLU A 90 -8.11 -7.86 -24.15
CA GLU A 90 -7.54 -6.80 -23.31
C GLU A 90 -6.33 -6.15 -23.96
N ARG A 91 -5.60 -6.92 -24.74
CA ARG A 91 -4.44 -6.36 -25.40
C ARG A 91 -4.80 -5.51 -26.59
N GLY A 92 -5.91 -5.80 -27.16
CA GLY A 92 -6.40 -5.04 -28.30
C GLY A 92 -6.91 -3.73 -27.86
#